data_0e3019c23b39e41e0a6f4c5ca8660914
#
_entry.id   0e3019c23b39e41e0a6f4c5ca8660914
#
_cell.length_a   1.000
_cell.length_b   1.000
_cell.length_c   1.000
_cell.angle_alpha   90.00
_cell.angle_beta   90.00
_cell.angle_gamma   90.00
#
_symmetry.space_group_name_H-M   'P 1'
#
loop_
_entity.id
_entity.type
_entity.pdbx_description
1 polymer ?
#
loop_
_entity_poly.entity_id
_entity_poly.type
_entity_poly.pdbx_seq_one_letter_code
_entity_poly.pdbx_strand_id
1 'polypeptide(L)'
;RDQGDGLVGSEMCIRDRAYLVPAILNGERVIISTGTKTLQDQLFFRDLPLVRDALGIALVPALLKGRANYLCLHRMGLARTEGRLPSREAVEELERVVEWSSRTVDGDLSLAGEVSEDSGLMPFITSTPDNCLGAECPAFDAGVVARARREAQDADIVVVNHHLLFADMAIKQSGFGEVLPGAAAFIVDEAHQAPETATRFFSTSLSARQLQDLCRDFLAESAEVSGAMGLLRDPVADCLQKIKEIRLSIAERLPDRGAWDDLVRDPEVRSGLQALDRAVATLADTCRGLEGRGRGMDGCIERLQGVQACFDRFDMAGQPGEVRWFERRGKGFALHITPLDVSSVFNEFRDTAGAAWLFTSATL
;
A
#
# COMPACT_ATOMS: atom_id res chain seq x y z
N ARG A 1 27.90 -26.60 14.23
CA ARG A 1 26.43 -26.69 13.91
C ARG A 1 26.00 -25.38 13.25
N ASP A 2 26.60 -25.02 12.10
CA ASP A 2 26.22 -23.90 11.24
C ASP A 2 26.76 -24.19 9.83
N GLN A 3 26.23 -25.21 9.16
CA GLN A 3 26.58 -25.55 7.78
C GLN A 3 25.36 -25.55 6.82
N GLY A 4 24.17 -25.16 7.31
CA GLY A 4 22.95 -25.13 6.47
C GLY A 4 22.70 -23.81 5.76
N ASP A 5 23.04 -22.68 6.39
CA ASP A 5 22.69 -21.35 5.84
C ASP A 5 23.59 -20.85 4.71
N GLY A 6 24.83 -21.39 4.62
CA GLY A 6 25.78 -20.97 3.60
C GLY A 6 25.46 -21.44 2.18
N LEU A 7 24.82 -22.60 2.02
CA LEU A 7 24.52 -23.18 0.70
C LEU A 7 23.29 -22.53 0.07
N VAL A 8 22.23 -22.30 0.83
CA VAL A 8 21.01 -21.64 0.37
C VAL A 8 21.29 -20.19 -0.08
N GLY A 9 22.11 -19.47 0.67
CA GLY A 9 22.53 -18.11 0.28
C GLY A 9 23.38 -18.06 -0.98
N SER A 10 24.22 -19.07 -1.23
CA SER A 10 25.06 -19.12 -2.44
C SER A 10 24.28 -19.47 -3.71
N GLU A 11 23.29 -20.35 -3.63
CA GLU A 11 22.45 -20.71 -4.76
C GLU A 11 21.53 -19.58 -5.20
N MET A 12 20.96 -18.82 -4.28
CA MET A 12 20.20 -17.60 -4.57
C MET A 12 21.05 -16.57 -5.32
N CYS A 13 22.27 -16.29 -4.86
CA CYS A 13 23.18 -15.35 -5.53
C CYS A 13 23.55 -15.76 -6.96
N ILE A 14 23.65 -17.06 -7.25
CA ILE A 14 23.97 -17.56 -8.60
C ILE A 14 22.79 -17.34 -9.53
N ARG A 15 21.58 -17.65 -9.09
CA ARG A 15 20.34 -17.47 -9.87
C ARG A 15 20.12 -15.99 -10.21
N ASP A 16 20.27 -15.09 -9.21
CA ASP A 16 20.08 -13.66 -9.39
C ASP A 16 21.05 -13.08 -10.43
N ARG A 17 22.29 -13.50 -10.39
CA ARG A 17 23.29 -13.10 -11.38
C ARG A 17 23.03 -13.68 -12.77
N ALA A 18 22.45 -14.87 -12.85
CA ALA A 18 22.16 -15.51 -14.11
C ALA A 18 21.15 -14.73 -14.97
N TYR A 19 20.13 -14.12 -14.37
CA TYR A 19 19.19 -13.27 -15.12
C TYR A 19 19.66 -11.81 -15.25
N LEU A 20 20.49 -11.31 -14.32
CA LEU A 20 21.03 -9.94 -14.40
C LEU A 20 21.95 -9.74 -15.59
N VAL A 21 22.78 -10.72 -15.93
CA VAL A 21 23.71 -10.63 -17.07
C VAL A 21 22.98 -10.39 -18.39
N PRO A 22 22.02 -11.22 -18.83
CA PRO A 22 21.26 -10.94 -20.05
C PRO A 22 20.39 -9.69 -19.96
N ALA A 23 19.86 -9.36 -18.78
CA ALA A 23 19.07 -8.13 -18.57
C ALA A 23 19.92 -6.87 -18.85
N ILE A 24 21.15 -6.83 -18.36
CA ILE A 24 22.07 -5.70 -18.60
C ILE A 24 22.55 -5.66 -20.04
N LEU A 25 22.89 -6.84 -20.62
CA LEU A 25 23.42 -6.93 -21.99
C LEU A 25 22.36 -6.61 -23.06
N ASN A 26 21.09 -6.77 -22.76
CA ASN A 26 20.00 -6.46 -23.68
C ASN A 26 19.93 -4.97 -24.06
N GLY A 27 20.38 -4.08 -23.17
CA GLY A 27 20.42 -2.63 -23.42
C GLY A 27 19.06 -1.93 -23.46
N GLU A 28 17.97 -2.66 -23.17
CA GLU A 28 16.62 -2.13 -23.07
C GLU A 28 16.15 -2.14 -21.60
N ARG A 29 15.13 -1.35 -21.30
CA ARG A 29 14.62 -1.28 -19.93
C ARG A 29 14.06 -2.60 -19.43
N VAL A 30 14.49 -3.00 -18.24
CA VAL A 30 14.02 -4.20 -17.54
C VAL A 30 13.49 -3.85 -16.17
N ILE A 31 12.32 -4.40 -15.82
CA ILE A 31 11.77 -4.33 -14.46
C ILE A 31 11.99 -5.66 -13.78
N ILE A 32 12.63 -5.63 -12.60
CA ILE A 32 12.89 -6.82 -11.79
C ILE A 32 12.05 -6.72 -10.51
N SER A 33 11.17 -7.68 -10.32
CA SER A 33 10.29 -7.76 -9.16
C SER A 33 10.70 -8.90 -8.24
N THR A 34 10.87 -8.62 -6.95
CA THR A 34 11.26 -9.61 -5.93
C THR A 34 10.15 -9.80 -4.89
N GLY A 35 10.22 -10.91 -4.13
CA GLY A 35 9.18 -11.25 -3.16
C GLY A 35 9.18 -10.37 -1.89
N THR A 36 10.36 -9.90 -1.44
CA THR A 36 10.50 -9.16 -0.18
C THR A 36 11.34 -7.89 -0.32
N LYS A 37 11.20 -6.95 0.63
CA LYS A 37 12.04 -5.74 0.69
C LYS A 37 13.52 -6.09 0.87
N THR A 38 13.84 -7.08 1.70
CA THR A 38 15.22 -7.51 1.95
C THR A 38 15.89 -8.02 0.68
N LEU A 39 15.18 -8.84 -0.11
CA LEU A 39 15.68 -9.32 -1.41
C LEU A 39 15.81 -8.16 -2.41
N GLN A 40 14.89 -7.23 -2.41
CA GLN A 40 14.94 -6.02 -3.23
C GLN A 40 16.21 -5.19 -2.91
N ASP A 41 16.48 -4.96 -1.64
CA ASP A 41 17.67 -4.22 -1.19
C ASP A 41 18.97 -5.00 -1.50
N GLN A 42 18.99 -6.31 -1.29
CA GLN A 42 20.13 -7.17 -1.64
C GLN A 42 20.43 -7.11 -3.14
N LEU A 43 19.43 -7.28 -3.98
CA LEU A 43 19.57 -7.24 -5.43
C LEU A 43 20.12 -5.88 -5.88
N PHE A 44 19.55 -4.79 -5.36
CA PHE A 44 19.90 -3.44 -5.79
C PHE A 44 21.29 -2.99 -5.28
N PHE A 45 21.59 -3.18 -3.99
CA PHE A 45 22.80 -2.66 -3.39
C PHE A 45 24.01 -3.58 -3.50
N ARG A 46 23.81 -4.88 -3.79
CA ARG A 46 24.88 -5.88 -3.79
C ARG A 46 25.05 -6.56 -5.14
N ASP A 47 24.00 -7.21 -5.65
CA ASP A 47 24.16 -8.11 -6.79
C ASP A 47 24.22 -7.35 -8.13
N LEU A 48 23.37 -6.33 -8.30
CA LEU A 48 23.36 -5.50 -9.50
C LEU A 48 24.66 -4.70 -9.71
N PRO A 49 25.23 -4.01 -8.71
CA PRO A 49 26.52 -3.34 -8.85
C PRO A 49 27.67 -4.32 -9.20
N LEU A 50 27.68 -5.49 -8.57
CA LEU A 50 28.70 -6.49 -8.80
C LEU A 50 28.69 -7.01 -10.25
N VAL A 51 27.49 -7.27 -10.81
CA VAL A 51 27.37 -7.72 -12.21
C VAL A 51 27.68 -6.57 -13.18
N ARG A 52 27.18 -5.37 -12.93
CA ARG A 52 27.48 -4.16 -13.71
C ARG A 52 28.99 -3.91 -13.81
N ASP A 53 29.67 -3.94 -12.66
CA ASP A 53 31.12 -3.66 -12.59
C ASP A 53 31.92 -4.78 -13.28
N ALA A 54 31.50 -6.05 -13.15
CA ALA A 54 32.11 -7.18 -13.84
C ALA A 54 31.96 -7.12 -15.36
N LEU A 55 30.84 -6.57 -15.85
CA LEU A 55 30.58 -6.39 -17.29
C LEU A 55 31.21 -5.11 -17.85
N GLY A 56 31.59 -4.15 -17.01
CA GLY A 56 32.12 -2.85 -17.40
C GLY A 56 31.13 -1.98 -18.18
N ILE A 57 29.83 -2.14 -17.95
CA ILE A 57 28.75 -1.44 -18.67
C ILE A 57 28.23 -0.28 -17.83
N ALA A 58 28.06 0.87 -18.46
CA ALA A 58 27.34 1.99 -17.85
C ALA A 58 25.86 1.63 -17.77
N LEU A 59 25.27 1.71 -16.55
CA LEU A 59 23.89 1.34 -16.27
C LEU A 59 23.31 2.33 -15.26
N VAL A 60 22.11 2.79 -15.49
CA VAL A 60 21.33 3.64 -14.57
C VAL A 60 20.29 2.75 -13.88
N PRO A 61 20.55 2.29 -12.65
CA PRO A 61 19.58 1.51 -11.88
C PRO A 61 18.69 2.41 -11.04
N ALA A 62 17.46 2.01 -10.80
CA ALA A 62 16.56 2.62 -9.83
C ALA A 62 15.94 1.58 -8.90
N LEU A 63 15.81 1.95 -7.63
CA LEU A 63 15.09 1.19 -6.61
C LEU A 63 13.77 1.92 -6.33
N LEU A 64 12.64 1.28 -6.63
CA LEU A 64 11.35 1.87 -6.34
C LEU A 64 10.58 1.00 -5.33
N LYS A 65 10.28 1.58 -4.19
CA LYS A 65 9.48 0.98 -3.12
C LYS A 65 8.05 1.55 -3.15
N GLY A 66 7.12 0.87 -2.49
CA GLY A 66 5.78 1.40 -2.27
C GLY A 66 5.82 2.69 -1.45
N ARG A 67 4.90 3.62 -1.71
CA ARG A 67 4.86 4.96 -1.07
C ARG A 67 4.85 4.93 0.46
N ALA A 68 4.32 3.88 1.08
CA ALA A 68 4.34 3.70 2.53
C ALA A 68 5.74 3.46 3.12
N ASN A 69 6.78 3.30 2.28
CA ASN A 69 8.17 3.18 2.71
C ASN A 69 8.91 4.53 2.69
N TYR A 70 8.28 5.57 2.17
CA TYR A 70 8.87 6.89 2.04
C TYR A 70 8.21 7.89 2.99
N LEU A 71 9.00 8.84 3.44
CA LEU A 71 8.50 9.99 4.19
C LEU A 71 7.54 10.83 3.33
N CYS A 72 6.35 11.09 3.86
CA CYS A 72 5.40 12.03 3.27
C CYS A 72 5.49 13.37 3.99
N LEU A 73 6.06 14.38 3.33
CA LEU A 73 6.25 15.71 3.91
C LEU A 73 4.93 16.39 4.29
N HIS A 74 3.87 16.18 3.50
CA HIS A 74 2.54 16.70 3.78
C HIS A 74 1.98 16.11 5.08
N ARG A 75 1.98 14.77 5.21
CA ARG A 75 1.47 14.10 6.42
C ARG A 75 2.32 14.40 7.66
N MET A 76 3.63 14.46 7.51
CA MET A 76 4.52 14.90 8.59
C MET A 76 4.18 16.32 9.04
N GLY A 77 3.86 17.23 8.11
CA GLY A 77 3.40 18.59 8.40
C GLY A 77 2.10 18.59 9.20
N LEU A 78 1.10 17.81 8.78
CA LEU A 78 -0.16 17.64 9.51
C LEU A 78 0.07 17.10 10.92
N ALA A 79 0.89 16.04 11.08
CA ALA A 79 1.21 15.44 12.37
C ALA A 79 1.84 16.47 13.35
N ARG A 80 2.66 17.38 12.85
CA ARG A 80 3.27 18.46 13.65
C ARG A 80 2.24 19.52 14.11
N THR A 81 1.27 19.82 13.26
CA THR A 81 0.28 20.87 13.51
C THR A 81 -0.82 20.38 14.46
N GLU A 82 -1.25 19.15 14.31
CA GLU A 82 -2.36 18.59 15.09
C GLU A 82 -1.98 18.16 16.51
N GLY A 83 -0.72 17.77 16.74
CA GLY A 83 -0.21 17.35 18.04
C GLY A 83 -0.89 16.10 18.64
N ARG A 84 -1.72 15.38 17.88
CA ARG A 84 -2.50 14.22 18.33
C ARG A 84 -1.83 12.91 17.94
N LEU A 85 -0.65 12.66 18.48
CA LEU A 85 0.06 11.40 18.28
C LEU A 85 -0.37 10.34 19.31
N PRO A 86 -0.21 9.03 18.97
CA PRO A 86 -0.72 7.93 19.77
C PRO A 86 -0.02 7.76 21.14
N SER A 87 1.23 8.23 21.24
CA SER A 87 2.02 8.10 22.45
C SER A 87 3.09 9.19 22.54
N ARG A 88 3.73 9.31 23.71
CA ARG A 88 4.86 10.22 23.92
C ARG A 88 6.08 9.80 23.09
N GLU A 89 6.32 8.50 22.97
CA GLU A 89 7.40 7.97 22.14
C GLU A 89 7.22 8.41 20.67
N ALA A 90 5.98 8.40 20.16
CA ALA A 90 5.69 8.85 18.79
C ALA A 90 5.99 10.34 18.59
N VAL A 91 5.85 11.18 19.64
CA VAL A 91 6.25 12.59 19.59
C VAL A 91 7.76 12.73 19.47
N GLU A 92 8.51 11.99 20.31
CA GLU A 92 9.98 12.00 20.30
C GLU A 92 10.54 11.42 18.97
N GLU A 93 9.89 10.39 18.42
CA GLU A 93 10.21 9.87 17.09
C GLU A 93 9.94 10.88 15.98
N LEU A 94 8.83 11.62 16.05
CA LEU A 94 8.50 12.65 15.06
C LEU A 94 9.57 13.75 15.04
N GLU A 95 10.05 14.19 16.18
CA GLU A 95 11.13 15.20 16.27
C GLU A 95 12.41 14.71 15.56
N ARG A 96 12.80 13.46 15.80
CA ARG A 96 13.96 12.85 15.13
C ARG A 96 13.77 12.74 13.61
N VAL A 97 12.56 12.33 13.17
CA VAL A 97 12.23 12.24 11.74
C VAL A 97 12.27 13.63 11.09
N VAL A 98 11.77 14.67 11.75
CA VAL A 98 11.83 16.05 11.24
C VAL A 98 13.28 16.50 11.07
N GLU A 99 14.15 16.21 12.02
CA GLU A 99 15.58 16.51 11.90
C GLU A 99 16.23 15.71 10.75
N TRP A 100 15.96 14.41 10.66
CA TRP A 100 16.45 13.55 9.59
C TRP A 100 15.92 13.99 8.21
N SER A 101 14.68 14.44 8.11
CA SER A 101 14.06 14.90 6.86
C SER A 101 14.80 16.04 6.18
N SER A 102 15.49 16.87 6.95
CA SER A 102 16.31 17.98 6.43
C SER A 102 17.63 17.53 5.79
N ARG A 103 18.06 16.31 6.06
CA ARG A 103 19.36 15.74 5.64
C ARG A 103 19.22 14.61 4.61
N THR A 104 18.06 13.94 4.57
CA THR A 104 17.84 12.83 3.65
C THR A 104 17.63 13.32 2.22
N VAL A 105 18.24 12.62 1.28
CA VAL A 105 17.98 12.80 -0.15
C VAL A 105 16.85 11.86 -0.59
N ASP A 106 16.88 10.61 -0.15
CA ASP A 106 15.99 9.56 -0.67
C ASP A 106 14.66 9.47 0.08
N GLY A 107 14.63 9.91 1.35
CA GLY A 107 13.45 9.85 2.22
C GLY A 107 12.92 8.44 2.46
N ASP A 108 13.72 7.41 2.18
CA ASP A 108 13.42 6.01 2.47
C ASP A 108 13.54 5.77 3.98
N LEU A 109 12.42 5.51 4.62
CA LEU A 109 12.35 5.33 6.08
C LEU A 109 13.09 4.08 6.57
N SER A 110 13.35 3.10 5.72
CA SER A 110 14.18 1.94 6.07
C SER A 110 15.66 2.32 6.28
N LEU A 111 16.09 3.43 5.70
CA LEU A 111 17.45 3.98 5.85
C LEU A 111 17.56 5.00 6.99
N ALA A 112 16.42 5.43 7.54
CA ALA A 112 16.41 6.48 8.56
C ALA A 112 17.04 6.03 9.87
N GLY A 113 16.87 4.75 10.26
CA GLY A 113 17.29 4.24 11.56
C GLY A 113 16.58 4.87 12.77
N GLU A 114 15.78 5.91 12.55
CA GLU A 114 15.15 6.76 13.56
C GLU A 114 13.77 6.26 14.01
N VAL A 115 13.13 5.44 13.18
CA VAL A 115 11.79 4.92 13.38
C VAL A 115 11.71 3.45 12.99
N SER A 116 11.12 2.62 13.88
CA SER A 116 10.80 1.23 13.55
C SER A 116 9.65 1.15 12.53
N GLU A 117 9.66 0.16 11.64
CA GLU A 117 8.54 -0.13 10.73
C GLU A 117 7.22 -0.39 11.48
N ASP A 118 7.29 -0.90 12.71
CA ASP A 118 6.14 -1.17 13.56
C ASP A 118 5.73 0.01 14.44
N SER A 119 6.39 1.16 14.33
CA SER A 119 6.08 2.34 15.13
C SER A 119 4.66 2.85 14.88
N GLY A 120 4.00 3.26 15.95
CA GLY A 120 2.72 3.97 15.90
C GLY A 120 2.78 5.31 15.14
N LEU A 121 3.98 5.84 14.89
CA LEU A 121 4.17 7.06 14.11
C LEU A 121 4.01 6.84 12.60
N MET A 122 4.31 5.64 12.07
CA MET A 122 4.31 5.36 10.63
C MET A 122 3.06 5.85 9.88
N PRO A 123 1.82 5.63 10.36
CA PRO A 123 0.61 6.13 9.69
C PRO A 123 0.52 7.66 9.60
N PHE A 124 1.27 8.39 10.41
CA PHE A 124 1.24 9.86 10.45
C PHE A 124 2.29 10.53 9.57
N ILE A 125 3.32 9.78 9.18
CA ILE A 125 4.44 10.29 8.36
C ILE A 125 4.57 9.62 7.00
N THR A 126 3.74 8.63 6.70
CA THR A 126 3.70 7.95 5.39
C THR A 126 2.36 8.16 4.70
N SER A 127 2.31 7.92 3.39
CA SER A 127 1.07 7.95 2.63
C SER A 127 0.70 6.58 2.07
N THR A 128 -0.59 6.38 1.87
CA THR A 128 -1.16 5.22 1.17
C THR A 128 -1.69 5.66 -0.19
N PRO A 129 -2.05 4.73 -1.11
CA PRO A 129 -2.77 5.11 -2.33
C PRO A 129 -4.01 5.95 -2.04
N ASP A 130 -4.72 5.60 -0.96
CA ASP A 130 -6.01 6.21 -0.62
C ASP A 130 -5.89 7.64 -0.06
N ASN A 131 -4.78 7.99 0.61
CA ASN A 131 -4.62 9.30 1.27
C ASN A 131 -3.55 10.21 0.65
N CYS A 132 -2.98 9.81 -0.49
CA CYS A 132 -2.00 10.60 -1.20
C CYS A 132 -2.67 11.58 -2.17
N LEU A 133 -2.41 12.86 -2.04
CA LEU A 133 -2.98 13.92 -2.89
C LEU A 133 -2.38 13.94 -4.32
N GLY A 134 -1.46 13.03 -4.64
CA GLY A 134 -0.88 12.95 -5.98
C GLY A 134 -0.22 14.26 -6.42
N ALA A 135 -0.43 14.64 -7.68
CA ALA A 135 0.10 15.88 -8.26
C ALA A 135 -0.45 17.16 -7.59
N GLU A 136 -1.55 17.06 -6.87
CA GLU A 136 -2.18 18.17 -6.17
C GLU A 136 -1.64 18.41 -4.77
N CYS A 137 -0.69 17.58 -4.32
CA CYS A 137 -0.06 17.72 -3.01
C CYS A 137 0.73 19.03 -2.92
N PRO A 138 0.53 19.84 -1.86
CA PRO A 138 1.33 21.07 -1.66
C PRO A 138 2.85 20.81 -1.59
N ALA A 139 3.24 19.59 -1.21
CA ALA A 139 4.64 19.16 -1.14
C ALA A 139 5.04 18.28 -2.33
N PHE A 140 4.35 18.32 -3.46
CA PHE A 140 4.59 17.40 -4.60
C PHE A 140 6.00 17.52 -5.17
N ASP A 141 6.46 18.75 -5.45
CA ASP A 141 7.77 18.98 -6.08
C ASP A 141 8.94 18.59 -5.17
N ALA A 142 8.78 18.77 -3.86
CA ALA A 142 9.73 18.32 -2.84
C ALA A 142 9.52 16.85 -2.45
N GLY A 143 8.45 16.20 -2.99
CA GLY A 143 8.01 14.89 -2.57
C GLY A 143 8.97 13.78 -3.01
N VAL A 144 9.41 12.99 -2.04
CA VAL A 144 10.32 11.87 -2.23
C VAL A 144 9.78 10.84 -3.21
N VAL A 145 8.50 10.48 -3.09
CA VAL A 145 7.84 9.49 -3.97
C VAL A 145 7.83 9.96 -5.43
N ALA A 146 7.55 11.25 -5.67
CA ALA A 146 7.55 11.81 -7.03
C ALA A 146 8.95 11.76 -7.66
N ARG A 147 9.99 12.02 -6.85
CA ARG A 147 11.38 11.91 -7.30
C ARG A 147 11.77 10.47 -7.59
N ALA A 148 11.52 9.54 -6.67
CA ALA A 148 11.82 8.12 -6.87
C ALA A 148 11.14 7.54 -8.13
N ARG A 149 9.91 7.99 -8.44
CA ARG A 149 9.22 7.61 -9.67
C ARG A 149 9.87 8.18 -10.93
N ARG A 150 10.32 9.45 -10.90
CA ARG A 150 11.06 10.04 -12.02
C ARG A 150 12.37 9.31 -12.28
N GLU A 151 13.12 9.02 -11.22
CA GLU A 151 14.35 8.22 -11.33
C GLU A 151 14.07 6.82 -11.93
N ALA A 152 12.98 6.18 -11.55
CA ALA A 152 12.57 4.92 -12.15
C ALA A 152 12.17 5.04 -13.63
N GLN A 153 11.61 6.19 -14.05
CA GLN A 153 11.28 6.44 -15.46
C GLN A 153 12.52 6.64 -16.33
N ASP A 154 13.61 7.14 -15.77
CA ASP A 154 14.87 7.39 -16.49
C ASP A 154 15.85 6.21 -16.41
N ALA A 155 15.54 5.17 -15.61
CA ALA A 155 16.41 4.04 -15.35
C ALA A 155 16.38 2.97 -16.45
N ASP A 156 17.51 2.28 -16.63
CA ASP A 156 17.64 1.11 -17.49
C ASP A 156 17.13 -0.16 -16.79
N ILE A 157 17.39 -0.28 -15.49
CA ILE A 157 16.88 -1.36 -14.64
C ILE A 157 16.14 -0.79 -13.46
N VAL A 158 14.89 -1.20 -13.28
CA VAL A 158 14.06 -0.81 -12.12
C VAL A 158 13.81 -2.02 -11.23
N VAL A 159 14.28 -1.95 -9.99
CA VAL A 159 14.06 -3.01 -9.00
C VAL A 159 12.86 -2.64 -8.13
N VAL A 160 11.87 -3.52 -8.08
CA VAL A 160 10.63 -3.36 -7.32
C VAL A 160 10.33 -4.60 -6.49
N ASN A 161 9.30 -4.56 -5.66
CA ASN A 161 8.72 -5.77 -5.07
C ASN A 161 7.41 -6.17 -5.78
N HIS A 162 6.95 -7.40 -5.56
CA HIS A 162 5.72 -7.91 -6.15
C HIS A 162 4.50 -7.03 -5.83
N HIS A 163 4.44 -6.48 -4.62
CA HIS A 163 3.35 -5.59 -4.24
C HIS A 163 3.27 -4.36 -5.15
N LEU A 164 4.41 -3.76 -5.49
CA LEU A 164 4.42 -2.58 -6.35
C LEU A 164 4.13 -2.94 -7.81
N LEU A 165 4.63 -4.09 -8.29
CA LEU A 165 4.32 -4.61 -9.62
C LEU A 165 2.82 -4.82 -9.79
N PHE A 166 2.16 -5.53 -8.86
CA PHE A 166 0.72 -5.78 -8.94
C PHE A 166 -0.12 -4.52 -8.70
N ALA A 167 0.36 -3.58 -7.88
CA ALA A 167 -0.29 -2.27 -7.74
C ALA A 167 -0.29 -1.49 -9.07
N ASP A 168 0.83 -1.49 -9.79
CA ASP A 168 0.94 -0.86 -11.10
C ASP A 168 0.00 -1.52 -12.12
N MET A 169 -0.05 -2.85 -12.13
CA MET A 169 -0.97 -3.60 -12.98
C MET A 169 -2.43 -3.22 -12.75
N ALA A 170 -2.85 -3.14 -11.48
CA ALA A 170 -4.20 -2.76 -11.10
C ALA A 170 -4.54 -1.31 -11.52
N ILE A 171 -3.59 -0.38 -11.37
CA ILE A 171 -3.77 1.02 -11.77
C ILE A 171 -3.86 1.16 -13.29
N LYS A 172 -2.99 0.48 -14.04
CA LYS A 172 -3.02 0.47 -15.51
C LYS A 172 -4.33 -0.08 -16.05
N GLN A 173 -4.85 -1.14 -15.44
CA GLN A 173 -6.14 -1.75 -15.80
C GLN A 173 -7.32 -0.79 -15.58
N SER A 174 -7.30 0.00 -14.50
CA SER A 174 -8.32 1.01 -14.23
C SER A 174 -8.22 2.27 -15.09
N GLY A 175 -7.15 2.42 -15.89
CA GLY A 175 -6.94 3.58 -16.77
C GLY A 175 -6.47 4.85 -16.06
N PHE A 176 -6.14 4.78 -14.77
CA PHE A 176 -5.74 5.94 -13.95
C PHE A 176 -4.22 6.28 -14.00
N GLY A 177 -3.50 5.79 -15.01
CA GLY A 177 -2.08 6.10 -15.19
C GLY A 177 -1.16 4.93 -14.90
N GLU A 178 0.11 5.21 -14.61
CA GLU A 178 1.14 4.21 -14.35
C GLU A 178 2.04 4.62 -13.19
N VAL A 179 2.55 3.63 -12.46
CA VAL A 179 3.56 3.81 -11.41
C VAL A 179 4.93 3.41 -11.94
N LEU A 180 4.97 2.33 -12.72
CA LEU A 180 6.16 1.78 -13.33
C LEU A 180 6.24 2.17 -14.81
N PRO A 181 7.43 2.51 -15.33
CA PRO A 181 7.61 2.79 -16.76
C PRO A 181 7.33 1.55 -17.60
N GLY A 182 7.10 1.77 -18.90
CA GLY A 182 7.12 0.66 -19.86
C GLY A 182 8.49 -0.02 -19.89
N ALA A 183 8.52 -1.34 -20.07
CA ALA A 183 9.74 -2.14 -20.11
C ALA A 183 9.70 -3.17 -21.22
N ALA A 184 10.87 -3.53 -21.78
CA ALA A 184 11.00 -4.60 -22.74
C ALA A 184 10.91 -6.00 -22.10
N ALA A 185 11.27 -6.08 -20.81
CA ALA A 185 11.17 -7.33 -20.07
C ALA A 185 10.79 -7.11 -18.60
N PHE A 186 10.04 -8.07 -18.06
CA PHE A 186 9.74 -8.21 -16.64
C PHE A 186 10.36 -9.51 -16.11
N ILE A 187 11.12 -9.40 -15.04
CA ILE A 187 11.70 -10.54 -14.32
C ILE A 187 10.98 -10.64 -12.98
N VAL A 188 10.29 -11.75 -12.75
CA VAL A 188 9.59 -12.03 -11.50
C VAL A 188 10.39 -13.06 -10.72
N ASP A 189 11.19 -12.59 -9.80
CA ASP A 189 12.01 -13.44 -8.94
C ASP A 189 11.22 -13.87 -7.70
N GLU A 190 11.49 -15.08 -7.20
CA GLU A 190 10.65 -15.76 -6.20
C GLU A 190 9.18 -15.84 -6.62
N ALA A 191 8.96 -16.22 -7.88
CA ALA A 191 7.65 -16.24 -8.55
C ALA A 191 6.59 -17.07 -7.81
N HIS A 192 6.99 -18.01 -6.95
CA HIS A 192 6.08 -18.78 -6.10
C HIS A 192 5.26 -17.89 -5.11
N GLN A 193 5.74 -16.68 -4.78
CA GLN A 193 5.04 -15.71 -3.92
C GLN A 193 4.07 -14.82 -4.70
N ALA A 194 4.23 -14.75 -6.03
CA ALA A 194 3.44 -13.86 -6.88
C ALA A 194 1.92 -14.13 -6.84
N PRO A 195 1.41 -15.39 -6.87
CA PRO A 195 -0.02 -15.65 -6.83
C PRO A 195 -0.71 -15.14 -5.57
N GLU A 196 -0.10 -15.34 -4.39
CA GLU A 196 -0.67 -14.84 -3.13
C GLU A 196 -0.72 -13.31 -3.11
N THR A 197 0.35 -12.67 -3.57
CA THR A 197 0.42 -11.20 -3.64
C THR A 197 -0.59 -10.66 -4.65
N ALA A 198 -0.71 -11.25 -5.82
CA ALA A 198 -1.71 -10.88 -6.84
C ALA A 198 -3.13 -10.99 -6.29
N THR A 199 -3.45 -12.11 -5.65
CA THR A 199 -4.78 -12.33 -5.04
C THR A 199 -5.12 -11.23 -4.03
N ARG A 200 -4.17 -10.78 -3.21
CA ARG A 200 -4.38 -9.67 -2.27
C ARG A 200 -4.66 -8.35 -2.98
N PHE A 201 -3.96 -8.07 -4.08
CA PHE A 201 -4.14 -6.83 -4.84
C PHE A 201 -5.46 -6.75 -5.58
N PHE A 202 -5.91 -7.85 -6.16
CA PHE A 202 -7.17 -7.91 -6.88
C PHE A 202 -8.38 -8.18 -5.98
N SER A 203 -8.16 -8.31 -4.66
CA SER A 203 -9.23 -8.39 -3.67
C SER A 203 -9.73 -7.00 -3.29
N THR A 204 -11.05 -6.82 -3.26
CA THR A 204 -11.64 -5.67 -2.57
C THR A 204 -11.60 -5.93 -1.07
N SER A 205 -11.11 -4.98 -0.30
CA SER A 205 -11.03 -5.14 1.16
C SER A 205 -11.45 -3.87 1.89
N LEU A 206 -12.12 -4.05 3.04
CA LEU A 206 -12.48 -2.99 3.96
C LEU A 206 -12.05 -3.38 5.37
N SER A 207 -11.16 -2.61 5.98
CA SER A 207 -10.64 -2.90 7.30
C SER A 207 -10.99 -1.83 8.32
N ALA A 208 -11.08 -2.23 9.59
CA ALA A 208 -11.24 -1.30 10.71
C ALA A 208 -10.16 -0.21 10.72
N ARG A 209 -8.94 -0.56 10.32
CA ARG A 209 -7.82 0.39 10.24
C ARG A 209 -8.04 1.45 9.17
N GLN A 210 -8.44 1.06 7.95
CA GLN A 210 -8.74 2.01 6.87
C GLN A 210 -9.84 3.00 7.28
N LEU A 211 -10.91 2.50 7.91
CA LEU A 211 -11.99 3.34 8.42
C LEU A 211 -11.52 4.31 9.52
N GLN A 212 -10.69 3.83 10.46
CA GLN A 212 -10.12 4.68 11.52
C GLN A 212 -9.17 5.74 10.96
N ASP A 213 -8.35 5.37 9.97
CA ASP A 213 -7.42 6.29 9.31
C ASP A 213 -8.21 7.37 8.54
N LEU A 214 -9.28 6.99 7.83
CA LEU A 214 -10.17 7.93 7.16
C LEU A 214 -10.84 8.91 8.14
N CYS A 215 -11.35 8.41 9.26
CA CYS A 215 -11.94 9.23 10.32
C CYS A 215 -10.92 10.23 10.89
N ARG A 216 -9.68 9.82 11.08
CA ARG A 216 -8.59 10.67 11.54
C ARG A 216 -8.25 11.74 10.51
N ASP A 217 -8.14 11.34 9.24
CA ASP A 217 -7.82 12.28 8.16
C ASP A 217 -8.94 13.34 8.01
N PHE A 218 -10.21 12.98 8.15
CA PHE A 218 -11.32 13.97 8.18
C PHE A 218 -11.15 15.01 9.29
N LEU A 219 -10.77 14.59 10.48
CA LEU A 219 -10.53 15.55 11.58
C LEU A 219 -9.32 16.43 11.31
N ALA A 220 -8.27 15.86 10.70
CA ALA A 220 -7.07 16.58 10.34
C ALA A 220 -7.37 17.67 9.29
N GLU A 221 -7.95 17.28 8.17
CA GLU A 221 -8.26 18.18 7.07
C GLU A 221 -9.36 19.20 7.42
N SER A 222 -10.20 18.89 8.42
CA SER A 222 -11.21 19.83 8.92
C SER A 222 -10.63 21.08 9.60
N ALA A 223 -9.37 21.02 10.04
CA ALA A 223 -8.68 22.18 10.61
C ALA A 223 -8.37 23.25 9.54
N GLU A 224 -8.17 22.85 8.30
CA GLU A 224 -7.88 23.72 7.18
C GLU A 224 -9.15 24.30 6.52
N VAL A 225 -10.34 23.76 6.84
CA VAL A 225 -11.61 24.15 6.23
C VAL A 225 -12.52 24.83 7.26
N SER A 226 -12.80 26.12 7.04
CA SER A 226 -13.61 26.91 7.96
C SER A 226 -14.99 26.30 8.23
N GLY A 227 -15.31 26.05 9.50
CA GLY A 227 -16.57 25.47 9.95
C GLY A 227 -16.70 23.95 9.82
N ALA A 228 -15.77 23.26 9.14
CA ALA A 228 -15.85 21.81 8.90
C ALA A 228 -15.72 21.01 10.20
N MET A 229 -14.86 21.42 11.12
CA MET A 229 -14.65 20.73 12.40
C MET A 229 -15.97 20.60 13.21
N GLY A 230 -16.79 21.66 13.24
CA GLY A 230 -18.07 21.63 13.95
C GLY A 230 -19.10 20.69 13.32
N LEU A 231 -19.03 20.47 12.01
CA LEU A 231 -19.92 19.56 11.28
C LEU A 231 -19.47 18.11 11.36
N LEU A 232 -18.17 17.84 11.29
CA LEU A 232 -17.60 16.49 11.14
C LEU A 232 -17.35 15.80 12.49
N ARG A 233 -17.18 16.54 13.58
CA ARG A 233 -16.79 15.98 14.88
C ARG A 233 -17.70 14.85 15.34
N ASP A 234 -19.02 15.07 15.34
CA ASP A 234 -19.99 14.11 15.86
C ASP A 234 -20.20 12.92 14.92
N PRO A 235 -20.37 13.09 13.59
CA PRO A 235 -20.43 11.96 12.66
C PRO A 235 -19.17 11.10 12.66
N VAL A 236 -17.99 11.69 12.74
CA VAL A 236 -16.73 10.96 12.83
C VAL A 236 -16.63 10.20 14.16
N ALA A 237 -17.04 10.80 15.28
CA ALA A 237 -17.04 10.12 16.57
C ALA A 237 -18.01 8.93 16.59
N ASP A 238 -19.18 9.05 15.94
CA ASP A 238 -20.13 7.93 15.79
C ASP A 238 -19.53 6.80 14.96
N CYS A 239 -18.92 7.08 13.80
CA CYS A 239 -18.21 6.09 13.01
C CYS A 239 -17.15 5.34 13.83
N LEU A 240 -16.29 6.07 14.56
CA LEU A 240 -15.26 5.48 15.41
C LEU A 240 -15.85 4.58 16.51
N GLN A 241 -16.97 4.98 17.11
CA GLN A 241 -17.67 4.18 18.08
C GLN A 241 -18.24 2.90 17.49
N LYS A 242 -18.87 2.96 16.30
CA LYS A 242 -19.40 1.78 15.59
C LYS A 242 -18.30 0.81 15.17
N ILE A 243 -17.17 1.31 14.70
CA ILE A 243 -15.98 0.47 14.40
C ILE A 243 -15.52 -0.28 15.66
N LYS A 244 -15.49 0.40 16.81
CA LYS A 244 -15.11 -0.22 18.08
C LYS A 244 -16.12 -1.29 18.52
N GLU A 245 -17.42 -1.05 18.41
CA GLU A 245 -18.50 -1.95 18.77
C GLU A 245 -18.42 -3.24 17.92
N ILE A 246 -18.36 -3.13 16.59
CA ILE A 246 -18.21 -4.29 15.69
C ILE A 246 -16.96 -5.10 16.00
N ARG A 247 -15.83 -4.42 16.20
CA ARG A 247 -14.57 -5.09 16.52
C ARG A 247 -14.71 -5.99 17.75
N LEU A 248 -15.39 -5.50 18.78
CA LEU A 248 -15.64 -6.27 20.01
C LEU A 248 -16.59 -7.44 19.75
N SER A 249 -17.71 -7.21 19.05
CA SER A 249 -18.67 -8.25 18.72
C SER A 249 -18.03 -9.38 17.90
N ILE A 250 -17.23 -9.07 16.88
CA ILE A 250 -16.49 -10.07 16.10
C ILE A 250 -15.50 -10.83 17.00
N ALA A 251 -14.77 -10.12 17.87
CA ALA A 251 -13.76 -10.74 18.73
C ALA A 251 -14.37 -11.71 19.76
N GLU A 252 -15.56 -11.43 20.25
CA GLU A 252 -16.23 -12.25 21.27
C GLU A 252 -17.01 -13.44 20.69
N ARG A 253 -17.49 -13.33 19.44
CA ARG A 253 -18.49 -14.24 18.87
C ARG A 253 -17.99 -15.12 17.74
N LEU A 254 -16.95 -14.68 17.03
CA LEU A 254 -16.51 -15.32 15.81
C LEU A 254 -15.04 -15.76 15.87
N PRO A 255 -14.66 -16.77 15.07
CA PRO A 255 -13.26 -17.18 14.94
C PRO A 255 -12.40 -16.08 14.31
N ASP A 256 -11.08 -16.29 14.28
CA ASP A 256 -10.14 -15.35 13.70
C ASP A 256 -10.31 -15.17 12.18
N ARG A 257 -10.90 -16.16 11.51
CA ARG A 257 -11.18 -16.15 10.07
C ARG A 257 -12.43 -16.97 9.76
N GLY A 258 -13.25 -16.52 8.84
CA GLY A 258 -14.45 -17.24 8.43
C GLY A 258 -15.09 -16.68 7.17
N ALA A 259 -16.11 -17.39 6.67
CA ALA A 259 -16.90 -16.95 5.54
C ALA A 259 -17.77 -15.74 5.91
N TRP A 260 -18.06 -14.90 4.92
CA TRP A 260 -19.00 -13.78 5.07
C TRP A 260 -20.36 -14.21 5.59
N ASP A 261 -20.87 -15.33 5.08
CA ASP A 261 -22.16 -15.87 5.49
C ASP A 261 -22.22 -16.23 6.98
N ASP A 262 -21.11 -16.70 7.56
CA ASP A 262 -21.03 -16.99 8.99
C ASP A 262 -21.03 -15.70 9.82
N LEU A 263 -20.38 -14.65 9.30
CA LEU A 263 -20.35 -13.33 9.95
C LEU A 263 -21.75 -12.71 10.00
N VAL A 264 -22.50 -12.72 8.90
CA VAL A 264 -23.84 -12.12 8.84
C VAL A 264 -24.96 -12.99 9.46
N ARG A 265 -24.67 -14.26 9.77
CA ARG A 265 -25.60 -15.12 10.54
C ARG A 265 -25.70 -14.70 12.00
N ASP A 266 -24.63 -14.14 12.58
CA ASP A 266 -24.69 -13.60 13.94
C ASP A 266 -25.50 -12.29 13.94
N PRO A 267 -26.63 -12.22 14.69
CA PRO A 267 -27.54 -11.09 14.63
C PRO A 267 -26.91 -9.78 15.16
N GLU A 268 -26.02 -9.89 16.15
CA GLU A 268 -25.38 -8.71 16.72
C GLU A 268 -24.30 -8.16 15.80
N VAL A 269 -23.49 -9.04 15.21
CA VAL A 269 -22.47 -8.62 14.23
C VAL A 269 -23.13 -8.01 12.99
N ARG A 270 -24.20 -8.64 12.47
CA ARG A 270 -24.96 -8.09 11.35
C ARG A 270 -25.56 -6.71 11.70
N SER A 271 -26.18 -6.58 12.86
CA SER A 271 -26.76 -5.30 13.32
C SER A 271 -25.67 -4.23 13.47
N GLY A 272 -24.51 -4.62 13.99
CA GLY A 272 -23.35 -3.75 14.11
C GLY A 272 -22.82 -3.27 12.75
N LEU A 273 -22.70 -4.16 11.76
CA LEU A 273 -22.31 -3.79 10.38
C LEU A 273 -23.30 -2.81 9.75
N GLN A 274 -24.60 -3.06 9.89
CA GLN A 274 -25.64 -2.14 9.42
C GLN A 274 -25.60 -0.78 10.15
N ALA A 275 -25.25 -0.78 11.43
CA ALA A 275 -25.10 0.47 12.18
C ALA A 275 -23.86 1.26 11.71
N LEU A 276 -22.77 0.57 11.41
CA LEU A 276 -21.57 1.21 10.83
C LEU A 276 -21.85 1.77 9.44
N ASP A 277 -22.51 1.01 8.57
CA ASP A 277 -22.89 1.47 7.24
C ASP A 277 -23.75 2.74 7.30
N ARG A 278 -24.76 2.78 8.19
CA ARG A 278 -25.55 4.00 8.41
C ARG A 278 -24.72 5.18 8.95
N ALA A 279 -23.75 4.94 9.83
CA ALA A 279 -22.88 6.00 10.32
C ALA A 279 -22.00 6.55 9.18
N VAL A 280 -21.47 5.68 8.31
CA VAL A 280 -20.73 6.06 7.11
C VAL A 280 -21.61 6.88 6.15
N ALA A 281 -22.85 6.47 5.92
CA ALA A 281 -23.79 7.22 5.10
C ALA A 281 -24.11 8.61 5.69
N THR A 282 -24.29 8.71 7.01
CA THR A 282 -24.51 9.99 7.70
C THR A 282 -23.30 10.92 7.57
N LEU A 283 -22.09 10.38 7.69
CA LEU A 283 -20.85 11.13 7.45
C LEU A 283 -20.79 11.62 6.00
N ALA A 284 -21.11 10.79 5.03
CA ALA A 284 -21.13 11.16 3.61
C ALA A 284 -22.14 12.27 3.31
N ASP A 285 -23.34 12.19 3.88
CA ASP A 285 -24.34 13.26 3.75
C ASP A 285 -23.84 14.59 4.34
N THR A 286 -23.15 14.54 5.46
CA THR A 286 -22.54 15.72 6.08
C THR A 286 -21.44 16.32 5.18
N CYS A 287 -20.70 15.50 4.49
CA CYS A 287 -19.61 15.93 3.61
C CYS A 287 -20.06 16.62 2.33
N ARG A 288 -21.32 16.43 1.86
CA ARG A 288 -21.81 17.07 0.62
C ARG A 288 -21.68 18.60 0.61
N GLY A 289 -21.76 19.23 1.77
CA GLY A 289 -21.56 20.68 1.90
C GLY A 289 -20.10 21.12 2.00
N LEU A 290 -19.16 20.17 2.00
CA LEU A 290 -17.72 20.44 2.15
C LEU A 290 -16.91 20.16 0.86
N GLU A 291 -17.56 19.66 -0.18
CA GLU A 291 -16.94 19.43 -1.49
C GLU A 291 -16.36 20.71 -2.09
N GLY A 292 -15.16 20.65 -2.66
CA GLY A 292 -14.44 21.76 -3.26
C GLY A 292 -13.88 22.78 -2.26
N ARG A 293 -13.92 22.50 -0.95
CA ARG A 293 -13.42 23.41 0.09
C ARG A 293 -11.98 23.17 0.51
N GLY A 294 -11.34 22.13 -0.03
CA GLY A 294 -9.94 21.81 0.23
C GLY A 294 -9.56 20.45 -0.34
N ARG A 295 -8.37 20.36 -0.94
CA ARG A 295 -7.91 19.15 -1.61
C ARG A 295 -7.83 17.93 -0.69
N GLY A 296 -7.39 18.12 0.54
CA GLY A 296 -7.34 17.05 1.53
C GLY A 296 -8.74 16.59 1.92
N MET A 297 -9.68 17.54 2.07
CA MET A 297 -11.09 17.25 2.34
C MET A 297 -11.74 16.48 1.16
N ASP A 298 -11.51 16.91 -0.08
CA ASP A 298 -12.03 16.25 -1.28
C ASP A 298 -11.48 14.82 -1.40
N GLY A 299 -10.21 14.60 -1.11
CA GLY A 299 -9.60 13.27 -1.05
C GLY A 299 -10.20 12.37 0.05
N CYS A 300 -10.58 12.94 1.20
CA CYS A 300 -11.31 12.19 2.23
C CYS A 300 -12.72 11.82 1.78
N ILE A 301 -13.41 12.71 1.07
CA ILE A 301 -14.76 12.48 0.54
C ILE A 301 -14.73 11.38 -0.53
N GLU A 302 -13.78 11.40 -1.44
CA GLU A 302 -13.60 10.35 -2.45
C GLU A 302 -13.36 8.97 -1.82
N ARG A 303 -12.51 8.91 -0.81
CA ARG A 303 -12.28 7.66 -0.05
C ARG A 303 -13.53 7.18 0.67
N LEU A 304 -14.33 8.08 1.22
CA LEU A 304 -15.59 7.75 1.88
C LEU A 304 -16.60 7.16 0.89
N GLN A 305 -16.68 7.69 -0.33
CA GLN A 305 -17.48 7.12 -1.42
C GLN A 305 -16.99 5.70 -1.79
N GLY A 306 -15.67 5.47 -1.81
CA GLY A 306 -15.09 4.14 -1.99
C GLY A 306 -15.49 3.16 -0.88
N VAL A 307 -15.56 3.63 0.37
CA VAL A 307 -16.05 2.82 1.51
C VAL A 307 -17.52 2.47 1.33
N GLN A 308 -18.38 3.41 0.92
CA GLN A 308 -19.79 3.15 0.66
C GLN A 308 -19.97 2.11 -0.46
N ALA A 309 -19.28 2.28 -1.58
CA ALA A 309 -19.29 1.31 -2.67
C ALA A 309 -18.83 -0.09 -2.23
N CYS A 310 -17.90 -0.17 -1.27
CA CYS A 310 -17.47 -1.42 -0.70
C CYS A 310 -18.57 -2.08 0.14
N PHE A 311 -19.31 -1.33 0.98
CA PHE A 311 -20.47 -1.84 1.71
C PHE A 311 -21.57 -2.35 0.75
N ASP A 312 -21.90 -1.58 -0.30
CA ASP A 312 -22.85 -1.98 -1.32
C ASP A 312 -22.47 -3.31 -1.98
N ARG A 313 -21.18 -3.52 -2.27
CA ARG A 313 -20.69 -4.80 -2.82
C ARG A 313 -20.85 -5.98 -1.85
N PHE A 314 -20.69 -5.76 -0.54
CA PHE A 314 -20.91 -6.80 0.45
C PHE A 314 -22.40 -7.13 0.62
N ASP A 315 -23.30 -6.16 0.44
CA ASP A 315 -24.75 -6.37 0.53
C ASP A 315 -25.34 -7.03 -0.73
N MET A 316 -24.69 -6.88 -1.89
CA MET A 316 -25.10 -7.57 -3.11
C MET A 316 -24.97 -9.10 -2.97
N ALA A 317 -25.73 -9.84 -3.79
CA ALA A 317 -25.52 -11.29 -3.92
C ALA A 317 -24.10 -11.57 -4.43
N GLY A 318 -23.43 -12.59 -3.86
CA GLY A 318 -22.08 -12.97 -4.30
C GLY A 318 -22.06 -13.32 -5.77
N GLN A 319 -21.02 -12.87 -6.46
CA GLN A 319 -20.84 -13.21 -7.88
C GLN A 319 -20.14 -14.56 -8.02
N PRO A 320 -20.46 -15.37 -9.06
CA PRO A 320 -19.69 -16.55 -9.37
C PRO A 320 -18.21 -16.20 -9.57
N GLY A 321 -17.31 -16.96 -8.95
CA GLY A 321 -15.87 -16.71 -9.05
C GLY A 321 -15.28 -15.78 -7.98
N GLU A 322 -16.09 -15.35 -7.01
CA GLU A 322 -15.62 -14.57 -5.85
C GLU A 322 -15.89 -15.30 -4.53
N VAL A 323 -14.97 -15.15 -3.58
CA VAL A 323 -15.12 -15.59 -2.21
C VAL A 323 -15.21 -14.37 -1.29
N ARG A 324 -16.25 -14.30 -0.47
CA ARG A 324 -16.41 -13.28 0.56
C ARG A 324 -16.09 -13.88 1.92
N TRP A 325 -15.19 -13.24 2.63
CA TRP A 325 -14.69 -13.73 3.91
C TRP A 325 -14.23 -12.59 4.80
N PHE A 326 -14.02 -12.89 6.08
CA PHE A 326 -13.51 -11.95 7.07
C PHE A 326 -12.30 -12.53 7.81
N GLU A 327 -11.49 -11.65 8.36
CA GLU A 327 -10.43 -12.01 9.30
C GLU A 327 -10.28 -10.97 10.41
N ARG A 328 -9.79 -11.43 11.56
CA ARG A 328 -9.30 -10.58 12.64
C ARG A 328 -7.82 -10.35 12.45
N ARG A 329 -7.39 -9.09 12.54
CA ARG A 329 -5.96 -8.71 12.51
C ARG A 329 -5.62 -7.93 13.77
N GLY A 330 -4.90 -8.54 14.69
CA GLY A 330 -4.57 -7.93 15.97
C GLY A 330 -5.83 -7.45 16.70
N LYS A 331 -5.97 -6.14 16.90
CA LYS A 331 -7.16 -5.53 17.54
C LYS A 331 -8.23 -5.07 16.52
N GLY A 332 -8.09 -5.38 15.24
CA GLY A 332 -9.01 -4.97 14.18
C GLY A 332 -9.70 -6.13 13.49
N PHE A 333 -10.49 -5.82 12.46
CA PHE A 333 -11.06 -6.77 11.51
C PHE A 333 -10.81 -6.29 10.08
N ALA A 334 -10.90 -7.22 9.13
CA ALA A 334 -10.94 -6.92 7.71
C ALA A 334 -11.98 -7.81 7.02
N LEU A 335 -12.70 -7.22 6.07
CA LEU A 335 -13.67 -7.86 5.21
C LEU A 335 -13.06 -7.94 3.82
N HIS A 336 -13.25 -9.06 3.12
CA HIS A 336 -12.61 -9.31 1.83
C HIS A 336 -13.60 -9.88 0.83
N ILE A 337 -13.51 -9.41 -0.41
CA ILE A 337 -14.08 -10.03 -1.61
C ILE A 337 -12.89 -10.40 -2.49
N THR A 338 -12.60 -11.68 -2.60
CA THR A 338 -11.41 -12.21 -3.26
C THR A 338 -11.82 -12.97 -4.51
N PRO A 339 -11.29 -12.63 -5.71
CA PRO A 339 -11.50 -13.42 -6.90
C PRO A 339 -10.84 -14.80 -6.75
N LEU A 340 -11.51 -15.85 -7.19
CA LEU A 340 -10.97 -17.21 -7.20
C LEU A 340 -9.87 -17.40 -8.27
N ASP A 341 -9.95 -16.63 -9.33
CA ASP A 341 -8.99 -16.66 -10.43
C ASP A 341 -8.45 -15.26 -10.72
N VAL A 342 -7.16 -15.08 -10.46
CA VAL A 342 -6.42 -13.86 -10.80
C VAL A 342 -5.61 -14.01 -12.08
N SER A 343 -5.61 -15.20 -12.70
CA SER A 343 -4.80 -15.49 -13.89
C SER A 343 -5.32 -14.73 -15.11
N SER A 344 -6.61 -14.53 -15.23
CA SER A 344 -7.22 -13.75 -16.30
C SER A 344 -6.70 -12.31 -16.33
N VAL A 345 -6.69 -11.66 -15.17
CA VAL A 345 -6.20 -10.29 -14.98
C VAL A 345 -4.71 -10.19 -15.29
N PHE A 346 -3.93 -11.14 -14.79
CA PHE A 346 -2.50 -11.20 -15.06
C PHE A 346 -2.19 -11.42 -16.54
N ASN A 347 -2.88 -12.37 -17.20
CA ASN A 347 -2.70 -12.66 -18.60
C ASN A 347 -3.06 -11.46 -19.49
N GLU A 348 -4.16 -10.77 -19.23
CA GLU A 348 -4.54 -9.55 -19.94
C GLU A 348 -3.46 -8.48 -19.86
N PHE A 349 -2.91 -8.24 -18.67
CA PHE A 349 -1.80 -7.32 -18.51
C PHE A 349 -0.56 -7.77 -19.28
N ARG A 350 -0.17 -9.04 -19.15
CA ARG A 350 0.98 -9.61 -19.83
C ARG A 350 0.88 -9.46 -21.36
N ASP A 351 -0.28 -9.77 -21.89
CA ASP A 351 -0.52 -9.74 -23.34
C ASP A 351 -0.58 -8.29 -23.87
N THR A 352 -1.08 -7.35 -23.04
CA THR A 352 -1.13 -5.93 -23.39
C THR A 352 0.24 -5.25 -23.29
N ALA A 353 1.08 -5.67 -22.34
CA ALA A 353 2.39 -5.07 -22.12
C ALA A 353 3.37 -5.27 -23.28
N GLY A 354 3.18 -6.29 -24.12
CA GLY A 354 4.06 -6.58 -25.27
C GLY A 354 5.51 -6.86 -24.89
N ALA A 355 5.78 -7.20 -23.62
CA ALA A 355 7.09 -7.39 -23.04
C ALA A 355 7.43 -8.89 -22.86
N ALA A 356 8.71 -9.21 -22.78
CA ALA A 356 9.15 -10.54 -22.38
C ALA A 356 8.95 -10.76 -20.87
N TRP A 357 8.59 -11.98 -20.47
CA TRP A 357 8.40 -12.36 -19.07
C TRP A 357 9.29 -13.52 -18.68
N LEU A 358 10.07 -13.33 -17.62
CA LEU A 358 10.91 -14.36 -17.02
C LEU A 358 10.46 -14.59 -15.57
N PHE A 359 10.16 -15.83 -15.23
CA PHE A 359 9.82 -16.23 -13.88
C PHE A 359 10.92 -17.10 -13.31
N THR A 360 11.41 -16.76 -12.13
CA THR A 360 12.43 -17.53 -11.41
C THR A 360 11.94 -17.87 -10.00
N SER A 361 12.26 -19.07 -9.54
CA SER A 361 11.93 -19.52 -8.19
C SER A 361 12.81 -20.68 -7.78
N ALA A 362 13.05 -20.85 -6.50
CA ALA A 362 13.71 -22.02 -5.95
C ALA A 362 12.84 -23.31 -6.02
N THR A 363 11.52 -23.15 -6.24
CA THR A 363 10.50 -24.22 -6.13
C THR A 363 9.59 -24.34 -7.34
N LEU A 364 10.04 -23.88 -8.51
CA LEU A 364 9.33 -24.10 -9.79
C LEU A 364 9.59 -25.49 -10.33
#